data_a0629718090724adfa433acbb3f73feb
#
_entry.id   a0629718090724adfa433acbb3f73feb
#
_cell.length_a   1.000
_cell.length_b   1.000
_cell.length_c   1.000
_cell.angle_alpha   90.00
_cell.angle_beta   90.00
_cell.angle_gamma   90.00
#
_symmetry.space_group_name_H-M   'P 1'
#
loop_
_entity.id
_entity.type
_entity.pdbx_description
1 polymer ?
#
loop_
_entity_poly.entity_id
_entity_poly.type
_entity_poly.pdbx_seq_one_letter_code
_entity_poly.pdbx_strand_id
1 'polypeptide(L)'
;RHDVKIEPDRILAVPGGKVTMFLAMMIYGEPGCEILYPNPGFPIYESTIRFSGAKPIPIPLREQNGFAFSAEEVLSKINERTRLIILNSPANPTGGVVPRGEFNALIDGLCEWPEVAIMSDEIYGQMLYDNREHVSLIRYPEIIERLILLDGWSKTYAMTGWRLGYSVWPEKVAPHAEKLCVNIHSCVNSSAQFAGIA
;
A
#
# COMPACT_ATOMS: atom_id res chain seq x y z
N ARG A 1 -5.47 16.53 -2.19
CA ARG A 1 -5.75 15.61 -3.31
C ARG A 1 -6.99 14.74 -3.06
N HIS A 2 -7.19 14.27 -1.85
CA HIS A 2 -8.25 13.33 -1.52
C HIS A 2 -9.34 13.92 -0.61
N ASP A 3 -9.27 15.22 -0.29
CA ASP A 3 -10.16 15.96 0.63
C ASP A 3 -10.25 15.31 2.03
N VAL A 4 -9.16 14.67 2.44
CA VAL A 4 -9.00 14.06 3.76
C VAL A 4 -7.87 14.77 4.49
N LYS A 5 -8.13 15.18 5.72
CA LYS A 5 -7.11 15.79 6.57
C LYS A 5 -6.32 14.67 7.28
N ILE A 6 -5.01 14.68 7.06
CA ILE A 6 -4.07 13.79 7.75
C ILE A 6 -3.07 14.65 8.51
N GLU A 7 -2.83 14.32 9.75
CA GLU A 7 -1.84 15.05 10.56
C GLU A 7 -0.42 14.80 10.02
N PRO A 8 0.44 15.82 9.96
CA PRO A 8 1.77 15.73 9.34
C PRO A 8 2.68 14.64 9.93
N ASP A 9 2.55 14.34 11.22
CA ASP A 9 3.33 13.34 11.94
C ASP A 9 2.99 11.89 11.51
N ARG A 10 1.92 11.71 10.75
CA ARG A 10 1.55 10.44 10.12
C ARG A 10 2.15 10.27 8.72
N ILE A 11 2.83 11.29 8.20
CA ILE A 11 3.33 11.31 6.81
C ILE A 11 4.85 11.22 6.80
N LEU A 12 5.38 10.20 6.15
CA LEU A 12 6.82 10.02 6.00
C LEU A 12 7.25 10.23 4.55
N ALA A 13 8.17 11.14 4.31
CA ALA A 13 8.89 11.22 3.05
C ALA A 13 9.90 10.07 2.97
N VAL A 14 9.95 9.37 1.83
CA VAL A 14 10.78 8.19 1.64
C VAL A 14 11.52 8.25 0.29
N PRO A 15 12.71 7.62 0.16
CA PRO A 15 13.45 7.59 -1.11
C PRO A 15 12.80 6.62 -2.13
N GLY A 16 11.56 6.94 -2.51
CA GLY A 16 10.68 6.16 -3.36
C GLY A 16 9.83 5.13 -2.61
N GLY A 17 8.67 4.77 -3.15
CA GLY A 17 7.67 3.93 -2.50
C GLY A 17 8.14 2.55 -2.04
N LYS A 18 9.21 1.99 -2.65
CA LYS A 18 9.77 0.69 -2.22
C LYS A 18 10.17 0.64 -0.75
N VAL A 19 10.65 1.75 -0.21
CA VAL A 19 11.04 1.82 1.20
C VAL A 19 9.83 1.57 2.10
N THR A 20 8.69 2.18 1.77
CA THR A 20 7.44 1.94 2.51
C THR A 20 7.04 0.47 2.50
N MET A 21 7.15 -0.21 1.35
CA MET A 21 6.86 -1.64 1.25
C MET A 21 7.76 -2.45 2.18
N PHE A 22 9.07 -2.17 2.17
CA PHE A 22 10.03 -2.84 3.03
C PHE A 22 9.73 -2.58 4.51
N LEU A 23 9.47 -1.33 4.90
CA LEU A 23 9.13 -0.97 6.28
C LEU A 23 7.86 -1.67 6.76
N ALA A 24 6.83 -1.72 5.93
CA ALA A 24 5.59 -2.43 6.27
C ALA A 24 5.85 -3.92 6.55
N MET A 25 6.69 -4.57 5.73
CA MET A 25 7.06 -5.97 5.97
C MET A 25 7.89 -6.15 7.26
N MET A 26 8.76 -5.20 7.59
CA MET A 26 9.55 -5.25 8.83
C MET A 26 8.69 -5.02 10.09
N ILE A 27 7.58 -4.30 9.97
CA ILE A 27 6.69 -4.00 11.10
C ILE A 27 5.65 -5.11 11.31
N TYR A 28 5.09 -5.65 10.23
CA TYR A 28 3.96 -6.59 10.28
C TYR A 28 4.35 -8.05 9.99
N GLY A 29 5.54 -8.28 9.45
CA GLY A 29 5.98 -9.61 9.04
C GLY A 29 6.89 -10.27 10.08
N GLU A 30 6.52 -11.49 10.47
CA GLU A 30 7.33 -12.36 11.33
C GLU A 30 7.03 -13.83 11.04
N PRO A 31 7.88 -14.78 11.47
CA PRO A 31 7.58 -16.21 11.36
C PRO A 31 6.25 -16.57 12.02
N GLY A 32 5.40 -17.29 11.27
CA GLY A 32 4.07 -17.69 11.71
C GLY A 32 2.94 -16.77 11.24
N CYS A 33 3.25 -15.55 10.82
CA CYS A 33 2.27 -14.63 10.23
C CYS A 33 2.02 -14.91 8.75
N GLU A 34 0.87 -14.48 8.26
CA GLU A 34 0.50 -14.52 6.85
C GLU A 34 0.26 -13.09 6.34
N ILE A 35 0.74 -12.81 5.12
CA ILE A 35 0.55 -11.52 4.44
C ILE A 35 -0.04 -11.80 3.06
N LEU A 36 -1.19 -11.20 2.78
CA LEU A 36 -1.87 -11.31 1.49
C LEU A 36 -1.27 -10.30 0.51
N TYR A 37 -1.06 -10.72 -0.75
CA TYR A 37 -0.49 -9.87 -1.79
C TYR A 37 -1.08 -10.17 -3.17
N PRO A 38 -1.17 -9.17 -4.08
CA PRO A 38 -1.71 -9.38 -5.43
C PRO A 38 -0.79 -10.25 -6.30
N ASN A 39 -1.37 -11.22 -7.00
CA ASN A 39 -0.65 -12.11 -7.93
C ASN A 39 -1.47 -12.33 -9.22
N PRO A 40 -0.98 -11.94 -10.43
CA PRO A 40 0.32 -11.30 -10.68
C PRO A 40 0.48 -9.95 -9.96
N GLY A 41 1.68 -9.65 -9.47
CA GLY A 41 1.96 -8.43 -8.72
C GLY A 41 3.41 -7.98 -8.85
N PHE A 42 3.72 -6.84 -8.26
CA PHE A 42 5.08 -6.33 -8.27
C PHE A 42 6.00 -7.26 -7.44
N PRO A 43 7.11 -7.76 -8.01
CA PRO A 43 7.91 -8.84 -7.40
C PRO A 43 8.42 -8.58 -5.98
N ILE A 44 8.54 -7.32 -5.59
CA ILE A 44 9.01 -6.96 -4.25
C ILE A 44 8.03 -7.41 -3.15
N TYR A 45 6.73 -7.50 -3.43
CA TYR A 45 5.77 -7.90 -2.41
C TYR A 45 6.12 -9.29 -1.87
N GLU A 46 6.13 -10.29 -2.72
CA GLU A 46 6.43 -11.66 -2.28
C GLU A 46 7.84 -11.79 -1.70
N SER A 47 8.84 -11.16 -2.34
CA SER A 47 10.23 -11.26 -1.89
C SER A 47 10.45 -10.67 -0.50
N THR A 48 9.84 -9.52 -0.19
CA THR A 48 9.97 -8.90 1.14
C THR A 48 9.14 -9.58 2.21
N ILE A 49 7.97 -10.14 1.85
CA ILE A 49 7.19 -11.00 2.74
C ILE A 49 8.02 -12.20 3.17
N ARG A 50 8.64 -12.91 2.22
CA ARG A 50 9.51 -14.05 2.54
C ARG A 50 10.74 -13.63 3.35
N PHE A 51 11.32 -12.48 3.06
CA PHE A 51 12.46 -11.95 3.78
C PHE A 51 12.14 -11.67 5.25
N SER A 52 10.92 -11.20 5.58
CA SER A 52 10.48 -10.99 6.96
C SER A 52 10.22 -12.29 7.74
N GLY A 53 10.18 -13.43 7.06
CA GLY A 53 9.82 -14.73 7.63
C GLY A 53 8.32 -15.04 7.60
N ALA A 54 7.48 -14.09 7.20
CA ALA A 54 6.05 -14.30 7.03
C ALA A 54 5.75 -15.20 5.81
N LYS A 55 4.59 -15.81 5.82
CA LYS A 55 4.09 -16.63 4.72
C LYS A 55 3.33 -15.76 3.71
N PRO A 56 3.76 -15.71 2.43
CA PRO A 56 3.02 -15.00 1.39
C PRO A 56 1.78 -15.77 0.97
N ILE A 57 0.63 -15.10 0.97
CA ILE A 57 -0.66 -15.65 0.53
C ILE A 57 -1.12 -14.88 -0.72
N PRO A 58 -1.14 -15.51 -1.91
CA PRO A 58 -1.49 -14.81 -3.13
C PRO A 58 -2.99 -14.51 -3.23
N ILE A 59 -3.31 -13.27 -3.62
CA ILE A 59 -4.63 -12.83 -4.09
C ILE A 59 -4.60 -12.93 -5.62
N PRO A 60 -5.33 -13.87 -6.24
CA PRO A 60 -5.26 -14.02 -7.69
C PRO A 60 -5.97 -12.87 -8.40
N LEU A 61 -5.26 -12.23 -9.31
CA LEU A 61 -5.81 -11.24 -10.24
C LEU A 61 -6.02 -11.92 -11.59
N ARG A 62 -7.27 -12.07 -12.00
CA ARG A 62 -7.62 -12.83 -13.22
C ARG A 62 -8.00 -11.90 -14.37
N GLU A 63 -7.57 -12.26 -15.58
CA GLU A 63 -7.88 -11.52 -16.81
C GLU A 63 -9.40 -11.37 -17.02
N GLN A 64 -10.16 -12.41 -16.76
CA GLN A 64 -11.64 -12.40 -16.88
C GLN A 64 -12.32 -11.36 -15.99
N ASN A 65 -11.64 -10.91 -14.91
CA ASN A 65 -12.10 -9.86 -14.01
C ASN A 65 -11.37 -8.52 -14.27
N GLY A 66 -10.75 -8.36 -15.45
CA GLY A 66 -9.94 -7.18 -15.76
C GLY A 66 -8.75 -6.98 -14.82
N PHE A 67 -8.23 -8.08 -14.25
CA PHE A 67 -7.18 -8.10 -13.23
C PHE A 67 -7.51 -7.31 -11.96
N ALA A 68 -8.79 -7.10 -11.66
CA ALA A 68 -9.23 -6.66 -10.34
C ALA A 68 -9.29 -7.85 -9.37
N PHE A 69 -9.08 -7.62 -8.09
CA PHE A 69 -9.35 -8.64 -7.07
C PHE A 69 -10.87 -8.80 -6.86
N SER A 70 -11.29 -9.93 -6.33
CA SER A 70 -12.62 -10.14 -5.76
C SER A 70 -12.55 -9.96 -4.25
N ALA A 71 -13.39 -9.11 -3.68
CA ALA A 71 -13.46 -8.90 -2.23
C ALA A 71 -13.77 -10.20 -1.49
N GLU A 72 -14.71 -10.99 -1.99
CA GLU A 72 -15.06 -12.31 -1.44
C GLU A 72 -13.84 -13.23 -1.38
N GLU A 73 -13.06 -13.28 -2.46
CA GLU A 73 -11.86 -14.12 -2.51
C GLU A 73 -10.76 -13.62 -1.56
N VAL A 74 -10.58 -12.32 -1.42
CA VAL A 74 -9.64 -11.75 -0.44
C VAL A 74 -10.07 -12.12 0.98
N LEU A 75 -11.33 -11.86 1.33
CA LEU A 75 -11.89 -12.14 2.66
C LEU A 75 -11.81 -13.63 3.02
N SER A 76 -12.06 -14.53 2.06
CA SER A 76 -11.97 -15.98 2.27
C SER A 76 -10.56 -16.48 2.64
N LYS A 77 -9.52 -15.67 2.37
CA LYS A 77 -8.13 -16.02 2.67
C LYS A 77 -7.65 -15.49 4.02
N ILE A 78 -8.42 -14.61 4.65
CA ILE A 78 -8.08 -14.01 5.94
C ILE A 78 -8.30 -15.04 7.05
N ASN A 79 -7.38 -15.09 7.99
CA ASN A 79 -7.46 -15.91 9.19
C ASN A 79 -6.68 -15.27 10.33
N GLU A 80 -6.67 -15.89 11.50
CA GLU A 80 -6.03 -15.38 12.73
C GLU A 80 -4.52 -15.09 12.60
N ARG A 81 -3.86 -15.67 11.59
CA ARG A 81 -2.44 -15.39 11.30
C ARG A 81 -2.24 -14.23 10.35
N THR A 82 -3.29 -13.74 9.71
CA THR A 82 -3.19 -12.62 8.77
C THR A 82 -2.86 -11.33 9.51
N ARG A 83 -1.80 -10.63 9.09
CA ARG A 83 -1.37 -9.36 9.69
C ARG A 83 -1.46 -8.18 8.73
N LEU A 84 -1.30 -8.44 7.44
CA LEU A 84 -1.28 -7.37 6.43
C LEU A 84 -1.90 -7.85 5.13
N ILE A 85 -2.64 -6.97 4.47
CA ILE A 85 -3.12 -7.15 3.10
C ILE A 85 -2.50 -6.06 2.24
N ILE A 86 -1.84 -6.45 1.15
CA ILE A 86 -1.29 -5.53 0.16
C ILE A 86 -2.28 -5.42 -1.00
N LEU A 87 -2.66 -4.19 -1.32
CA LEU A 87 -3.50 -3.86 -2.46
C LEU A 87 -2.76 -2.90 -3.38
N ASN A 88 -2.85 -3.11 -4.69
CA ASN A 88 -2.25 -2.24 -5.69
C ASN A 88 -3.26 -1.98 -6.82
N SER A 89 -3.74 -0.76 -6.89
CA SER A 89 -4.69 -0.33 -7.93
C SER A 89 -4.45 1.15 -8.29
N PRO A 90 -4.17 1.44 -9.57
CA PRO A 90 -3.97 0.51 -10.70
C PRO A 90 -2.79 -0.44 -10.48
N ALA A 91 -2.92 -1.68 -10.96
CA ALA A 91 -1.99 -2.77 -10.63
C ALA A 91 -0.77 -2.83 -11.56
N ASN A 92 0.39 -3.13 -11.00
CA ASN A 92 1.60 -3.50 -11.73
C ASN A 92 1.81 -5.03 -11.61
N PRO A 93 1.95 -5.82 -12.70
CA PRO A 93 2.18 -5.38 -14.10
C PRO A 93 0.92 -5.31 -14.97
N THR A 94 -0.26 -5.65 -14.45
CA THR A 94 -1.44 -5.98 -15.25
C THR A 94 -2.22 -4.76 -15.77
N GLY A 95 -2.07 -3.60 -15.13
CA GLY A 95 -2.87 -2.41 -15.43
C GLY A 95 -4.32 -2.51 -14.92
N GLY A 96 -4.67 -3.56 -14.19
CA GLY A 96 -6.00 -3.74 -13.64
C GLY A 96 -6.39 -2.63 -12.68
N VAL A 97 -7.63 -2.16 -12.79
CA VAL A 97 -8.20 -1.13 -11.92
C VAL A 97 -9.36 -1.74 -11.15
N VAL A 98 -9.27 -1.72 -9.84
CA VAL A 98 -10.28 -2.30 -8.96
C VAL A 98 -11.52 -1.39 -8.92
N PRO A 99 -12.72 -1.91 -9.19
CA PRO A 99 -13.96 -1.16 -9.07
C PRO A 99 -14.24 -0.73 -7.62
N ARG A 100 -14.88 0.43 -7.44
CA ARG A 100 -15.30 0.92 -6.12
C ARG A 100 -16.13 -0.10 -5.33
N GLY A 101 -16.99 -0.86 -6.00
CA GLY A 101 -17.82 -1.89 -5.36
C GLY A 101 -17.00 -2.97 -4.65
N GLU A 102 -15.89 -3.40 -5.25
CA GLU A 102 -14.99 -4.39 -4.64
C GLU A 102 -14.26 -3.81 -3.41
N PHE A 103 -13.85 -2.54 -3.46
CA PHE A 103 -13.29 -1.87 -2.29
C PHE A 103 -14.31 -1.76 -1.16
N ASN A 104 -15.54 -1.33 -1.45
CA ASN A 104 -16.60 -1.23 -0.45
C ASN A 104 -16.86 -2.59 0.22
N ALA A 105 -17.07 -3.64 -0.58
CA ALA A 105 -17.30 -4.98 -0.07
C ALA A 105 -16.11 -5.52 0.77
N LEU A 106 -14.88 -5.22 0.35
CA LEU A 106 -13.70 -5.59 1.12
C LEU A 106 -13.64 -4.85 2.46
N ILE A 107 -13.87 -3.53 2.47
CA ILE A 107 -13.84 -2.73 3.69
C ILE A 107 -14.93 -3.16 4.67
N ASP A 108 -16.15 -3.40 4.17
CA ASP A 108 -17.26 -3.91 4.99
C ASP A 108 -16.89 -5.26 5.64
N GLY A 109 -16.35 -6.20 4.87
CA GLY A 109 -15.93 -7.51 5.40
C GLY A 109 -14.73 -7.43 6.35
N LEU A 110 -13.86 -6.45 6.19
CA LEU A 110 -12.72 -6.24 7.09
C LEU A 110 -13.12 -5.73 8.49
N CYS A 111 -14.36 -5.34 8.70
CA CYS A 111 -14.85 -5.01 10.04
C CYS A 111 -14.76 -6.21 11.00
N GLU A 112 -14.86 -7.44 10.49
CA GLU A 112 -14.68 -8.67 11.26
C GLU A 112 -13.21 -8.97 11.63
N TRP A 113 -12.26 -8.23 11.01
CA TRP A 113 -10.82 -8.44 11.16
C TRP A 113 -10.10 -7.13 11.55
N PRO A 114 -10.39 -6.54 12.73
CA PRO A 114 -9.88 -5.23 13.11
C PRO A 114 -8.35 -5.17 13.24
N GLU A 115 -7.69 -6.30 13.51
CA GLU A 115 -6.22 -6.38 13.68
C GLU A 115 -5.46 -6.48 12.35
N VAL A 116 -6.15 -6.69 11.23
CA VAL A 116 -5.50 -6.81 9.93
C VAL A 116 -5.22 -5.43 9.35
N ALA A 117 -3.95 -5.11 9.14
CA ALA A 117 -3.52 -3.89 8.50
C ALA A 117 -3.68 -3.96 6.97
N ILE A 118 -3.75 -2.81 6.33
CA ILE A 118 -3.88 -2.69 4.87
C ILE A 118 -2.76 -1.80 4.35
N MET A 119 -2.00 -2.26 3.36
CA MET A 119 -1.09 -1.41 2.58
C MET A 119 -1.68 -1.16 1.20
N SER A 120 -2.03 0.09 0.93
CA SER A 120 -2.51 0.54 -0.38
C SER A 120 -1.37 1.15 -1.18
N ASP A 121 -0.93 0.46 -2.22
CA ASP A 121 0.04 0.99 -3.18
C ASP A 121 -0.70 1.73 -4.29
N GLU A 122 -0.71 3.05 -4.19
CA GLU A 122 -1.45 3.95 -5.09
C GLU A 122 -0.53 4.71 -6.07
N ILE A 123 0.70 4.22 -6.27
CA ILE A 123 1.73 4.89 -7.09
C ILE A 123 1.28 5.18 -8.52
N TYR A 124 0.30 4.45 -9.05
CA TYR A 124 -0.29 4.64 -10.38
C TYR A 124 -1.64 5.36 -10.35
N GLY A 125 -2.09 5.87 -9.20
CA GLY A 125 -3.42 6.45 -9.00
C GLY A 125 -3.76 7.64 -9.89
N GLN A 126 -2.79 8.28 -10.55
CA GLN A 126 -3.01 9.35 -11.53
C GLN A 126 -2.78 8.89 -12.99
N MET A 127 -2.46 7.63 -13.21
CA MET A 127 -2.21 7.04 -14.53
C MET A 127 -3.41 6.18 -14.94
N LEU A 128 -4.57 6.80 -15.04
CA LEU A 128 -5.82 6.15 -15.43
C LEU A 128 -6.22 6.61 -16.83
N TYR A 129 -6.83 5.71 -17.58
CA TYR A 129 -7.34 5.91 -18.93
C TYR A 129 -8.84 5.67 -18.97
N ASP A 130 -9.48 5.99 -20.08
CA ASP A 130 -10.91 5.73 -20.35
C ASP A 130 -11.86 6.35 -19.31
N ASN A 131 -11.52 7.54 -18.80
CA ASN A 131 -12.30 8.29 -17.79
C ASN A 131 -12.54 7.49 -16.49
N ARG A 132 -11.69 6.52 -16.18
CA ARG A 132 -11.75 5.81 -14.91
C ARG A 132 -11.31 6.70 -13.75
N GLU A 133 -11.96 6.52 -12.60
CA GLU A 133 -11.62 7.25 -11.39
C GLU A 133 -10.76 6.39 -10.47
N HIS A 134 -9.76 7.01 -9.85
CA HIS A 134 -9.00 6.38 -8.79
C HIS A 134 -9.81 6.33 -7.49
N VAL A 135 -9.88 5.15 -6.91
CA VAL A 135 -10.44 4.95 -5.58
C VAL A 135 -9.29 4.85 -4.58
N SER A 136 -9.04 5.95 -3.87
CA SER A 136 -8.04 5.94 -2.81
C SER A 136 -8.62 5.43 -1.50
N LEU A 137 -7.91 4.50 -0.85
CA LEU A 137 -8.34 3.92 0.42
C LEU A 137 -8.25 4.89 1.60
N ILE A 138 -7.56 6.01 1.46
CA ILE A 138 -7.51 7.06 2.49
C ILE A 138 -8.88 7.72 2.74
N ARG A 139 -9.83 7.51 1.83
CA ARG A 139 -11.20 8.04 1.95
C ARG A 139 -12.14 7.17 2.79
N TYR A 140 -11.67 6.05 3.29
CA TYR A 140 -12.44 5.13 4.12
C TYR A 140 -12.04 5.29 5.59
N PRO A 141 -12.82 6.04 6.39
CA PRO A 141 -12.51 6.30 7.79
C PRO A 141 -12.46 5.03 8.64
N GLU A 142 -13.16 3.98 8.22
CA GLU A 142 -13.26 2.69 8.92
C GLU A 142 -11.91 1.97 9.03
N ILE A 143 -10.99 2.25 8.11
CA ILE A 143 -9.68 1.60 8.07
C ILE A 143 -8.51 2.54 8.30
N ILE A 144 -8.74 3.83 8.48
CA ILE A 144 -7.67 4.85 8.53
C ILE A 144 -6.62 4.59 9.63
N GLU A 145 -7.02 3.94 10.74
CA GLU A 145 -6.13 3.62 11.86
C GLU A 145 -5.35 2.31 11.67
N ARG A 146 -5.49 1.68 10.51
CA ARG A 146 -4.74 0.48 10.09
C ARG A 146 -4.33 0.52 8.62
N LEU A 147 -4.45 1.69 8.00
CA LEU A 147 -4.07 1.91 6.60
C LEU A 147 -2.64 2.46 6.50
N ILE A 148 -1.84 1.80 5.69
CA ILE A 148 -0.59 2.32 5.16
C ILE A 148 -0.85 2.67 3.70
N LEU A 149 -0.79 3.96 3.36
CA LEU A 149 -0.88 4.38 1.97
C LEU A 149 0.51 4.75 1.47
N LEU A 150 0.87 4.28 0.29
CA LEU A 150 2.08 4.73 -0.39
C LEU A 150 1.76 5.35 -1.74
N ASP A 151 2.44 6.45 -2.03
CA ASP A 151 2.39 7.12 -3.32
C ASP A 151 3.73 7.86 -3.56
N GLY A 152 3.88 8.59 -4.65
CA GLY A 152 5.08 9.35 -4.93
C GLY A 152 5.15 9.91 -6.34
N TRP A 153 6.26 10.54 -6.63
CA TRP A 153 6.49 11.27 -7.87
C TRP A 153 7.02 10.40 -9.01
N SER A 154 7.49 9.20 -8.68
CA SER A 154 8.20 8.33 -9.64
C SER A 154 7.45 8.06 -10.93
N LYS A 155 6.14 7.86 -10.88
CA LYS A 155 5.32 7.43 -12.02
C LYS A 155 4.58 8.60 -12.64
N THR A 156 3.74 9.27 -11.89
CA THR A 156 2.94 10.39 -12.35
C THR A 156 3.77 11.50 -13.00
N TYR A 157 4.94 11.78 -12.44
CA TYR A 157 5.81 12.87 -12.90
C TYR A 157 7.09 12.39 -13.62
N ALA A 158 7.17 11.08 -13.95
CA ALA A 158 8.34 10.47 -14.57
C ALA A 158 9.66 10.70 -13.78
N MET A 159 9.57 10.82 -12.45
CA MET A 159 10.69 11.14 -11.55
C MET A 159 11.28 9.90 -10.88
N THR A 160 11.45 8.81 -11.60
CA THR A 160 11.95 7.55 -11.03
C THR A 160 13.34 7.67 -10.41
N GLY A 161 14.22 8.43 -11.05
CA GLY A 161 15.60 8.68 -10.60
C GLY A 161 15.70 9.66 -9.43
N TRP A 162 14.71 10.48 -9.18
CA TRP A 162 14.70 11.45 -8.09
C TRP A 162 14.54 10.82 -6.71
N ARG A 163 14.08 9.58 -6.66
CA ARG A 163 13.90 8.82 -5.42
C ARG A 163 13.05 9.57 -4.40
N LEU A 164 11.89 10.10 -4.81
CA LEU A 164 10.95 10.82 -3.96
C LEU A 164 9.60 10.08 -3.93
N GLY A 165 9.16 9.76 -2.74
CA GLY A 165 7.85 9.17 -2.43
C GLY A 165 7.41 9.58 -1.04
N TYR A 166 6.21 9.23 -0.69
CA TYR A 166 5.69 9.42 0.65
C TYR A 166 4.78 8.26 1.05
N SER A 167 4.59 8.12 2.33
CA SER A 167 3.63 7.18 2.90
C SER A 167 2.86 7.81 4.05
N VAL A 168 1.60 7.39 4.18
CA VAL A 168 0.75 7.71 5.33
C VAL A 168 0.66 6.47 6.20
N TRP A 169 0.79 6.64 7.49
CA TRP A 169 0.81 5.54 8.46
C TRP A 169 -0.32 5.65 9.49
N PRO A 170 -0.76 4.53 10.07
CA PRO A 170 -1.59 4.56 11.26
C PRO A 170 -0.92 5.37 12.37
N GLU A 171 -1.67 6.14 13.12
CA GLU A 171 -1.13 7.05 14.16
C GLU A 171 -0.18 6.32 15.13
N LYS A 172 -0.59 5.16 15.62
CA LYS A 172 0.22 4.36 16.55
C LYS A 172 1.48 3.74 15.94
N VAL A 173 1.51 3.60 14.62
CA VAL A 173 2.62 2.93 13.90
C VAL A 173 3.62 3.95 13.34
N ALA A 174 3.16 5.16 13.01
CA ALA A 174 3.98 6.21 12.40
C ALA A 174 5.31 6.47 13.14
N PRO A 175 5.36 6.58 14.50
CA PRO A 175 6.63 6.79 15.22
C PRO A 175 7.62 5.62 15.08
N HIS A 176 7.13 4.40 14.91
CA HIS A 176 7.99 3.22 14.71
C HIS A 176 8.54 3.20 13.28
N ALA A 177 7.70 3.51 12.29
CA ALA A 177 8.11 3.63 10.89
C ALA A 177 9.14 4.76 10.71
N GLU A 178 8.95 5.90 11.37
CA GLU A 178 9.91 7.02 11.37
C GLU A 178 11.27 6.59 11.92
N LYS A 179 11.33 5.91 13.06
CA LYS A 179 12.58 5.40 13.62
C LYS A 179 13.31 4.46 12.66
N LEU A 180 12.58 3.58 11.96
CA LEU A 180 13.17 2.73 10.94
C LEU A 180 13.70 3.55 9.76
N CYS A 181 12.97 4.56 9.29
CA CYS A 181 13.43 5.48 8.25
C CYS A 181 14.76 6.14 8.64
N VAL A 182 14.84 6.70 9.83
CA VAL A 182 16.06 7.35 10.33
C VAL A 182 17.25 6.37 10.36
N ASN A 183 17.02 5.14 10.81
CA ASN A 183 18.07 4.13 10.91
C ASN A 183 18.50 3.54 9.56
N ILE A 184 17.60 3.48 8.57
CA ILE A 184 17.86 2.85 7.27
C ILE A 184 18.47 3.85 6.27
N HIS A 185 17.96 5.07 6.22
CA HIS A 185 18.36 6.04 5.17
C HIS A 185 18.49 7.50 5.65
N SER A 186 18.35 7.76 6.94
CA SER A 186 18.40 9.08 7.58
C SER A 186 17.33 10.04 7.07
N CYS A 187 17.43 10.52 5.83
CA CYS A 187 16.47 11.44 5.21
C CYS A 187 16.45 11.26 3.68
N VAL A 188 15.41 11.79 3.07
CA VAL A 188 15.33 11.92 1.61
C VAL A 188 16.17 13.12 1.17
N ASN A 189 16.76 13.05 -0.03
CA ASN A 189 17.50 14.15 -0.64
C ASN A 189 16.68 15.45 -0.59
N SER A 190 17.25 16.50 0.02
CA SER A 190 16.55 17.77 0.23
C SER A 190 16.16 18.47 -1.07
N SER A 191 17.03 18.43 -2.08
CA SER A 191 16.71 19.01 -3.39
C SER A 191 15.50 18.32 -4.04
N ALA A 192 15.41 17.01 -3.90
CA ALA A 192 14.24 16.27 -4.39
C ALA A 192 12.94 16.65 -3.64
N GLN A 193 13.03 16.88 -2.33
CA GLN A 193 11.88 17.33 -1.54
C GLN A 193 11.38 18.71 -1.97
N PHE A 194 12.30 19.67 -2.17
CA PHE A 194 11.93 20.99 -2.70
C PHE A 194 11.31 20.92 -4.09
N ALA A 195 11.85 20.08 -4.98
CA ALA A 195 11.27 19.86 -6.30
C ALA A 195 9.87 19.22 -6.24
N GLY A 196 9.60 18.42 -5.21
CA GLY A 196 8.30 17.81 -5.00
C GLY A 196 7.20 18.77 -4.50
N ILE A 197 7.59 19.95 -4.02
CA ILE A 197 6.66 21.00 -3.56
C ILE A 197 6.21 21.89 -4.74
N ALA A 198 7.05 22.03 -5.76
CA ALA A 198 6.78 22.83 -6.96
C ALA A 198 5.78 22.16 -7.91
#